data_ec7a0323a2f9253adf2c57e94efa5942
#
_entry.id   ec7a0323a2f9253adf2c57e94efa5942
#
_cell.length_a   1.000
_cell.length_b   1.000
_cell.length_c   1.000
_cell.angle_alpha   90.00
_cell.angle_beta   90.00
_cell.angle_gamma   90.00
#
_symmetry.space_group_name_H-M   'P 1'
#
loop_
_entity.id
_entity.type
_entity.pdbx_description
1 polymer ?
#
loop_
_entity_poly.entity_id
_entity_poly.type
_entity_poly.pdbx_seq_one_letter_code
_entity_poly.pdbx_strand_id
1 'polypeptide(L)'
;MEAPTLWSVAARDGTKLIADVWNVNENSTLLLLPAGAETRSVWHPVVDHFPPDTKSRWRFVAADHRGHGDSGRSESYLFKDFTDDLLTWIGQLSARPLVVAGGSIGGALAMVAAGEGAAIDGLAMLDVPIVPALERVMFERRRIQAAAKTGHASMTSIDPRYIRGGGLIEDVYKDIDRWKRAACRLTIPTLLVAGDHGVVRTAEVEQFRAYVPHSEIEHLQTGHLVARDDPKGVAAILDRFLNRYWRQ
;
A
#
# COMPACT_ATOMS: atom_id res chain seq x y z
N MET A 1 -11.99 18.96 -1.37
CA MET A 1 -11.43 18.77 -2.73
C MET A 1 -12.54 18.44 -3.69
N GLU A 2 -12.35 18.70 -4.98
CA GLU A 2 -13.24 18.19 -6.01
C GLU A 2 -13.29 16.65 -5.99
N ALA A 3 -14.35 16.08 -6.56
CA ALA A 3 -14.44 14.63 -6.71
C ALA A 3 -13.26 14.10 -7.53
N PRO A 4 -12.74 12.89 -7.23
CA PRO A 4 -11.62 12.36 -7.99
C PRO A 4 -12.01 12.06 -9.44
N THR A 5 -11.03 12.18 -10.32
CA THR A 5 -11.12 11.72 -11.70
C THR A 5 -10.72 10.25 -11.76
N LEU A 6 -11.50 9.44 -12.47
CA LEU A 6 -11.17 8.04 -12.69
C LEU A 6 -10.06 7.91 -13.74
N TRP A 7 -9.01 7.16 -13.42
CA TRP A 7 -7.91 6.86 -14.31
C TRP A 7 -7.76 5.35 -14.50
N SER A 8 -7.45 4.93 -15.71
CA SER A 8 -7.23 3.52 -16.02
C SER A 8 -5.96 3.31 -16.85
N VAL A 9 -5.23 2.25 -16.52
CA VAL A 9 -4.08 1.77 -17.29
C VAL A 9 -4.22 0.28 -17.54
N ALA A 10 -3.52 -0.23 -18.57
CA ALA A 10 -3.42 -1.66 -18.80
C ALA A 10 -2.13 -2.19 -18.20
N ALA A 11 -2.22 -3.22 -17.36
CA ALA A 11 -1.08 -4.00 -16.90
C ALA A 11 -0.40 -4.73 -18.07
N ARG A 12 0.79 -5.29 -17.84
CA ARG A 12 1.54 -6.01 -18.90
C ARG A 12 0.79 -7.22 -19.49
N ASP A 13 -0.05 -7.85 -18.69
CA ASP A 13 -0.91 -8.99 -19.11
C ASP A 13 -2.27 -8.55 -19.67
N GLY A 14 -2.49 -7.24 -19.83
CA GLY A 14 -3.74 -6.66 -20.31
C GLY A 14 -4.80 -6.44 -19.24
N THR A 15 -4.55 -6.82 -17.98
CA THR A 15 -5.48 -6.55 -16.86
C THR A 15 -5.68 -5.05 -16.73
N LYS A 16 -6.94 -4.59 -16.75
CA LYS A 16 -7.28 -3.19 -16.54
C LYS A 16 -7.08 -2.82 -15.07
N LEU A 17 -6.27 -1.80 -14.79
CA LEU A 17 -6.05 -1.25 -13.46
C LEU A 17 -6.74 0.09 -13.34
N ILE A 18 -7.38 0.34 -12.20
CA ILE A 18 -8.18 1.54 -11.94
C ILE A 18 -7.63 2.30 -10.74
N ALA A 19 -7.62 3.62 -10.85
CA ALA A 19 -7.31 4.53 -9.75
C ALA A 19 -8.24 5.75 -9.73
N ASP A 20 -8.45 6.30 -8.55
CA ASP A 20 -9.02 7.62 -8.35
C ASP A 20 -7.87 8.64 -8.22
N VAL A 21 -7.99 9.78 -8.91
CA VAL A 21 -6.95 10.81 -8.96
C VAL A 21 -7.52 12.15 -8.55
N TRP A 22 -6.87 12.80 -7.61
CA TRP A 22 -7.12 14.20 -7.23
C TRP A 22 -5.92 15.06 -7.64
N ASN A 23 -6.16 16.30 -8.04
CA ASN A 23 -5.14 17.27 -8.45
C ASN A 23 -4.26 16.75 -9.59
N VAL A 24 -4.87 16.42 -10.72
CA VAL A 24 -4.21 15.79 -11.88
C VAL A 24 -3.02 16.58 -12.45
N ASN A 25 -2.94 17.87 -12.20
CA ASN A 25 -1.92 18.78 -12.76
C ASN A 25 -0.71 18.98 -11.85
N GLU A 26 -0.68 18.38 -10.66
CA GLU A 26 0.43 18.56 -9.73
C GLU A 26 1.67 17.75 -10.10
N ASN A 27 2.85 18.31 -9.81
CA ASN A 27 4.14 17.70 -10.14
C ASN A 27 4.64 16.70 -9.11
N SER A 28 4.09 16.71 -7.89
CA SER A 28 4.42 15.74 -6.84
C SER A 28 3.30 14.71 -6.74
N THR A 29 3.62 13.43 -6.54
CA THR A 29 2.60 12.38 -6.47
C THR A 29 2.71 11.55 -5.21
N LEU A 30 1.57 11.35 -4.53
CA LEU A 30 1.38 10.35 -3.49
C LEU A 30 0.52 9.22 -4.05
N LEU A 31 1.15 8.07 -4.35
CA LEU A 31 0.47 6.85 -4.77
C LEU A 31 0.05 6.05 -3.53
N LEU A 32 -1.22 5.70 -3.46
CA LEU A 32 -1.89 5.08 -2.32
C LEU A 32 -2.35 3.67 -2.68
N LEU A 33 -1.80 2.66 -2.00
CA LEU A 33 -2.08 1.25 -2.25
C LEU A 33 -2.84 0.64 -1.04
N PRO A 34 -4.02 0.05 -1.23
CA PRO A 34 -4.79 -0.53 -0.13
C PRO A 34 -4.14 -1.82 0.41
N ALA A 35 -4.62 -2.26 1.56
CA ALA A 35 -4.33 -3.59 2.07
C ALA A 35 -5.03 -4.68 1.24
N GLY A 36 -4.63 -5.93 1.41
CA GLY A 36 -5.31 -7.05 0.78
C GLY A 36 -6.79 -7.14 1.19
N ALA A 37 -7.65 -7.42 0.22
CA ALA A 37 -9.10 -7.43 0.39
C ALA A 37 -9.73 -6.07 0.77
N GLU A 38 -9.03 -4.99 0.51
CA GLU A 38 -9.58 -3.62 0.51
C GLU A 38 -9.56 -3.04 -0.90
N THR A 39 -10.29 -1.96 -1.10
CA THR A 39 -10.31 -1.20 -2.35
C THR A 39 -9.72 0.18 -2.14
N ARG A 40 -9.41 0.88 -3.22
CA ARG A 40 -8.92 2.26 -3.21
C ARG A 40 -9.76 3.23 -2.39
N SER A 41 -11.06 2.93 -2.20
CA SER A 41 -11.97 3.78 -1.43
C SER A 41 -11.58 3.95 0.04
N VAL A 42 -10.75 3.06 0.60
CA VAL A 42 -10.21 3.20 1.95
C VAL A 42 -9.38 4.48 2.11
N TRP A 43 -8.81 4.98 1.01
CA TRP A 43 -7.97 6.17 1.00
C TRP A 43 -8.76 7.48 0.88
N HIS A 44 -10.04 7.46 0.48
CA HIS A 44 -10.84 8.68 0.34
C HIS A 44 -10.91 9.48 1.66
N PRO A 45 -11.25 8.86 2.81
CA PRO A 45 -11.24 9.60 4.08
C PRO A 45 -9.84 10.11 4.46
N VAL A 46 -8.78 9.38 4.15
CA VAL A 46 -7.40 9.84 4.39
C VAL A 46 -7.10 11.10 3.58
N VAL A 47 -7.40 11.06 2.28
CA VAL A 47 -7.22 12.22 1.38
C VAL A 47 -8.04 13.41 1.85
N ASP A 48 -9.26 13.21 2.33
CA ASP A 48 -10.11 14.28 2.85
C ASP A 48 -9.55 14.97 4.10
N HIS A 49 -8.76 14.27 4.90
CA HIS A 49 -8.16 14.80 6.13
C HIS A 49 -6.81 15.51 5.92
N PHE A 50 -6.19 15.46 4.74
CA PHE A 50 -4.98 16.24 4.50
C PHE A 50 -5.25 17.75 4.60
N PRO A 51 -4.30 18.56 5.12
CA PRO A 51 -4.40 20.01 5.12
C PRO A 51 -4.55 20.58 3.71
N PRO A 52 -5.23 21.75 3.55
CA PRO A 52 -5.38 22.40 2.25
C PRO A 52 -4.07 22.67 1.53
N ASP A 53 -3.01 23.04 2.26
CA ASP A 53 -1.68 23.29 1.72
C ASP A 53 -1.09 22.02 1.07
N THR A 54 -1.12 20.90 1.73
CA THR A 54 -0.66 19.62 1.16
C THR A 54 -1.54 19.17 -0.01
N LYS A 55 -2.86 19.36 0.13
CA LYS A 55 -3.80 19.06 -0.96
C LYS A 55 -3.52 19.88 -2.23
N SER A 56 -3.05 21.12 -2.11
CA SER A 56 -2.75 21.95 -3.28
C SER A 56 -1.43 21.62 -3.97
N ARG A 57 -0.51 20.92 -3.28
CA ARG A 57 0.84 20.62 -3.79
C ARG A 57 1.03 19.19 -4.29
N TRP A 58 0.12 18.30 -3.92
CA TRP A 58 0.26 16.88 -4.21
C TRP A 58 -0.88 16.37 -5.08
N ARG A 59 -0.53 15.62 -6.12
CA ARG A 59 -1.44 14.69 -6.78
C ARG A 59 -1.60 13.46 -5.89
N PHE A 60 -2.84 13.06 -5.60
CA PHE A 60 -3.14 11.82 -4.91
C PHE A 60 -3.66 10.81 -5.92
N VAL A 61 -3.12 9.61 -5.91
CA VAL A 61 -3.52 8.50 -6.78
C VAL A 61 -3.82 7.29 -5.92
N ALA A 62 -5.09 6.98 -5.70
CA ALA A 62 -5.52 5.80 -4.98
C ALA A 62 -5.86 4.68 -5.96
N ALA A 63 -5.08 3.60 -5.98
CA ALA A 63 -5.21 2.53 -6.96
C ALA A 63 -5.87 1.28 -6.36
N ASP A 64 -6.76 0.63 -7.11
CA ASP A 64 -7.21 -0.71 -6.81
C ASP A 64 -6.16 -1.73 -7.27
N HIS A 65 -5.88 -2.72 -6.45
CA HIS A 65 -5.15 -3.90 -6.89
C HIS A 65 -5.92 -4.69 -7.95
N ARG A 66 -5.22 -5.47 -8.80
CA ARG A 66 -5.88 -6.45 -9.66
C ARG A 66 -6.83 -7.33 -8.84
N GLY A 67 -7.98 -7.66 -9.38
CA GLY A 67 -9.00 -8.45 -8.68
C GLY A 67 -9.75 -7.73 -7.56
N HIS A 68 -9.52 -6.43 -7.35
CA HIS A 68 -10.14 -5.62 -6.31
C HIS A 68 -10.88 -4.44 -6.93
N GLY A 69 -11.98 -4.03 -6.30
CA GLY A 69 -12.75 -2.86 -6.71
C GLY A 69 -13.17 -2.91 -8.18
N ASP A 70 -12.84 -1.86 -8.91
CA ASP A 70 -13.13 -1.71 -10.34
C ASP A 70 -11.98 -2.18 -11.24
N SER A 71 -10.84 -2.57 -10.67
CA SER A 71 -9.75 -3.20 -11.42
C SER A 71 -10.14 -4.57 -11.96
N GLY A 72 -9.57 -4.94 -13.09
CA GLY A 72 -9.84 -6.18 -13.80
C GLY A 72 -9.55 -7.42 -12.97
N ARG A 73 -10.32 -8.47 -13.23
CA ARG A 73 -10.07 -9.82 -12.72
C ARG A 73 -8.94 -10.47 -13.52
N SER A 74 -8.15 -11.34 -12.88
CA SER A 74 -7.02 -12.03 -13.49
C SER A 74 -7.06 -13.52 -13.24
N GLU A 75 -6.35 -14.29 -14.05
CA GLU A 75 -6.15 -15.71 -13.79
C GLU A 75 -5.06 -15.97 -12.73
N SER A 76 -4.19 -14.99 -12.46
CA SER A 76 -3.07 -15.10 -11.52
C SER A 76 -3.07 -13.95 -10.51
N TYR A 77 -2.76 -14.30 -9.27
CA TYR A 77 -2.67 -13.40 -8.12
C TYR A 77 -1.38 -13.66 -7.33
N LEU A 78 -0.27 -13.85 -8.02
CA LEU A 78 1.06 -14.00 -7.40
C LEU A 78 1.60 -12.64 -6.96
N PHE A 79 2.51 -12.61 -6.00
CA PHE A 79 3.17 -11.38 -5.55
C PHE A 79 3.83 -10.64 -6.72
N LYS A 80 4.42 -11.39 -7.65
CA LYS A 80 5.00 -10.85 -8.88
C LYS A 80 3.98 -10.06 -9.73
N ASP A 81 2.75 -10.56 -9.87
CA ASP A 81 1.74 -9.90 -10.70
C ASP A 81 1.35 -8.54 -10.12
N PHE A 82 1.19 -8.46 -8.80
CA PHE A 82 0.94 -7.19 -8.10
C PHE A 82 2.14 -6.25 -8.18
N THR A 83 3.37 -6.78 -8.14
CA THR A 83 4.58 -5.97 -8.32
C THR A 83 4.65 -5.40 -9.73
N ASP A 84 4.35 -6.19 -10.76
CA ASP A 84 4.29 -5.74 -12.16
C ASP A 84 3.21 -4.65 -12.37
N ASP A 85 2.07 -4.75 -11.67
CA ASP A 85 1.03 -3.69 -11.67
C ASP A 85 1.56 -2.40 -11.05
N LEU A 86 2.22 -2.49 -9.91
CA LEU A 86 2.84 -1.33 -9.28
C LEU A 86 3.87 -0.67 -10.20
N LEU A 87 4.73 -1.46 -10.85
CA LEU A 87 5.70 -0.94 -11.82
C LEU A 87 5.00 -0.30 -13.03
N THR A 88 3.84 -0.81 -13.43
CA THR A 88 3.02 -0.18 -14.48
C THR A 88 2.53 1.20 -14.03
N TRP A 89 1.99 1.34 -12.80
CA TRP A 89 1.61 2.64 -12.24
C TRP A 89 2.80 3.60 -12.18
N ILE A 90 3.95 3.16 -11.64
CA ILE A 90 5.17 3.98 -11.53
C ILE A 90 5.62 4.49 -12.90
N GLY A 91 5.55 3.63 -13.93
CA GLY A 91 5.90 4.00 -15.30
C GLY A 91 4.98 5.03 -15.94
N GLN A 92 3.73 5.14 -15.47
CA GLN A 92 2.77 6.16 -15.93
C GLN A 92 2.86 7.48 -15.13
N LEU A 93 3.52 7.45 -13.98
CA LEU A 93 3.66 8.60 -13.08
C LEU A 93 5.04 9.23 -13.27
N SER A 94 5.12 10.22 -14.18
CA SER A 94 6.37 10.96 -14.48
C SER A 94 6.69 12.05 -13.46
N ALA A 95 5.68 12.49 -12.68
CA ALA A 95 5.82 13.54 -11.68
C ALA A 95 6.74 13.11 -10.52
N ARG A 96 7.58 14.04 -10.04
CA ARG A 96 8.51 13.81 -8.94
C ARG A 96 8.42 14.95 -7.91
N PRO A 97 8.56 14.68 -6.62
CA PRO A 97 8.78 13.35 -6.04
C PRO A 97 7.58 12.41 -6.20
N LEU A 98 7.84 11.11 -6.34
CA LEU A 98 6.84 10.04 -6.21
C LEU A 98 7.01 9.36 -4.86
N VAL A 99 6.05 9.55 -3.98
CA VAL A 99 5.96 8.84 -2.70
C VAL A 99 4.89 7.77 -2.81
N VAL A 100 5.18 6.57 -2.30
CA VAL A 100 4.21 5.49 -2.24
C VAL A 100 3.83 5.22 -0.78
N ALA A 101 2.54 5.28 -0.47
CA ALA A 101 2.02 4.84 0.82
C ALA A 101 1.15 3.60 0.64
N GLY A 102 1.42 2.55 1.42
CA GLY A 102 0.70 1.30 1.28
C GLY A 102 0.38 0.61 2.59
N GLY A 103 -0.86 0.10 2.70
CA GLY A 103 -1.30 -0.75 3.81
C GLY A 103 -0.93 -2.21 3.57
N SER A 104 -0.43 -2.91 4.60
CA SER A 104 -0.18 -4.36 4.53
C SER A 104 0.53 -4.77 3.22
N ILE A 105 -0.13 -5.57 2.37
CA ILE A 105 0.46 -6.03 1.10
C ILE A 105 0.84 -4.86 0.17
N GLY A 106 0.06 -3.78 0.13
CA GLY A 106 0.38 -2.60 -0.68
C GLY A 106 1.71 -1.96 -0.29
N GLY A 107 1.99 -1.87 1.01
CA GLY A 107 3.27 -1.38 1.52
C GLY A 107 4.43 -2.36 1.28
N ALA A 108 4.17 -3.67 1.37
CA ALA A 108 5.15 -4.70 1.09
C ALA A 108 5.57 -4.71 -0.39
N LEU A 109 4.61 -4.56 -1.31
CA LEU A 109 4.87 -4.40 -2.75
C LEU A 109 5.77 -3.18 -3.01
N ALA A 110 5.45 -2.05 -2.39
CA ALA A 110 6.23 -0.81 -2.54
C ALA A 110 7.65 -0.94 -1.96
N MET A 111 7.81 -1.61 -0.81
CA MET A 111 9.11 -1.90 -0.21
C MET A 111 9.99 -2.73 -1.14
N VAL A 112 9.44 -3.82 -1.67
CA VAL A 112 10.19 -4.71 -2.57
C VAL A 112 10.54 -3.97 -3.86
N ALA A 113 9.59 -3.27 -4.48
CA ALA A 113 9.84 -2.51 -5.71
C ALA A 113 10.92 -1.44 -5.51
N ALA A 114 10.85 -0.65 -4.42
CA ALA A 114 11.83 0.38 -4.11
C ALA A 114 13.24 -0.21 -3.87
N GLY A 115 13.34 -1.28 -3.07
CA GLY A 115 14.61 -1.96 -2.79
C GLY A 115 15.22 -2.67 -4.02
N GLU A 116 14.42 -2.93 -5.06
CA GLU A 116 14.86 -3.45 -6.35
C GLU A 116 15.13 -2.35 -7.40
N GLY A 117 15.05 -1.09 -7.00
CA GLY A 117 15.46 0.05 -7.83
C GLY A 117 14.30 0.69 -8.63
N ALA A 118 13.04 0.44 -8.28
CA ALA A 118 11.93 1.19 -8.84
C ALA A 118 12.08 2.68 -8.48
N ALA A 119 11.67 3.55 -9.40
CA ALA A 119 11.79 5.00 -9.25
C ALA A 119 10.75 5.54 -8.25
N ILE A 120 10.97 5.28 -6.97
CA ILE A 120 10.20 5.75 -5.81
C ILE A 120 11.12 6.66 -5.00
N ASP A 121 10.66 7.86 -4.65
CA ASP A 121 11.44 8.86 -3.92
C ASP A 121 11.19 8.81 -2.40
N GLY A 122 10.10 8.20 -1.95
CA GLY A 122 9.79 7.99 -0.54
C GLY A 122 8.76 6.88 -0.33
N LEU A 123 8.79 6.25 0.83
CA LEU A 123 7.96 5.09 1.16
C LEU A 123 7.30 5.26 2.52
N ALA A 124 5.98 5.06 2.59
CA ALA A 124 5.24 4.95 3.85
C ALA A 124 4.53 3.59 3.93
N MET A 125 4.85 2.82 4.95
CA MET A 125 4.36 1.46 5.17
C MET A 125 3.42 1.43 6.38
N LEU A 126 2.15 1.07 6.18
CA LEU A 126 1.14 1.03 7.23
C LEU A 126 0.93 -0.41 7.70
N ASP A 127 1.44 -0.69 8.89
CA ASP A 127 1.41 -1.97 9.60
C ASP A 127 1.96 -3.15 8.76
N VAL A 128 3.15 -2.93 8.19
CA VAL A 128 3.84 -3.88 7.30
C VAL A 128 5.10 -4.44 7.99
N PRO A 129 5.13 -5.71 8.37
CA PRO A 129 6.37 -6.34 8.85
C PRO A 129 7.30 -6.65 7.66
N ILE A 130 8.63 -6.54 7.86
CA ILE A 130 9.61 -6.96 6.83
C ILE A 130 9.58 -8.47 6.64
N VAL A 131 9.46 -9.20 7.74
CA VAL A 131 9.32 -10.66 7.72
C VAL A 131 7.97 -11.01 8.35
N PRO A 132 6.92 -11.20 7.56
CA PRO A 132 5.62 -11.52 8.09
C PRO A 132 5.64 -12.90 8.80
N ALA A 133 5.11 -12.96 10.01
CA ALA A 133 4.95 -14.23 10.70
C ALA A 133 3.85 -15.09 10.01
N LEU A 134 4.20 -16.31 9.60
CA LEU A 134 3.30 -17.19 8.84
C LEU A 134 1.94 -17.38 9.54
N GLU A 135 1.96 -17.58 10.85
CA GLU A 135 0.74 -17.78 11.64
C GLU A 135 -0.22 -16.59 11.53
N ARG A 136 0.31 -15.36 11.55
CA ARG A 136 -0.48 -14.12 11.43
C ARG A 136 -1.05 -13.97 10.02
N VAL A 137 -0.25 -14.25 9.00
CA VAL A 137 -0.72 -14.21 7.62
C VAL A 137 -1.81 -15.25 7.38
N MET A 138 -1.65 -16.45 7.92
CA MET A 138 -2.69 -17.49 7.85
C MET A 138 -3.95 -17.14 8.64
N PHE A 139 -3.80 -16.42 9.77
CA PHE A 139 -4.94 -15.92 10.53
C PHE A 139 -5.73 -14.87 9.71
N GLU A 140 -5.06 -13.89 9.12
CA GLU A 140 -5.71 -12.86 8.28
C GLU A 140 -6.38 -13.49 7.05
N ARG A 141 -5.73 -14.45 6.40
CA ARG A 141 -6.34 -15.22 5.29
C ARG A 141 -7.65 -15.90 5.71
N ARG A 142 -7.65 -16.57 6.86
CA ARG A 142 -8.86 -17.22 7.38
C ARG A 142 -9.96 -16.21 7.67
N ARG A 143 -9.61 -15.05 8.21
CA ARG A 143 -10.54 -13.97 8.48
C ARG A 143 -11.20 -13.44 7.21
N ILE A 144 -10.40 -13.18 6.16
CA ILE A 144 -10.88 -12.74 4.84
C ILE A 144 -11.82 -13.82 4.24
N GLN A 145 -11.43 -15.08 4.29
CA GLN A 145 -12.25 -16.19 3.78
C GLN A 145 -13.57 -16.34 4.55
N ALA A 146 -13.55 -16.15 5.87
CA ALA A 146 -14.76 -16.18 6.69
C ALA A 146 -15.70 -15.01 6.34
N ALA A 147 -15.17 -13.79 6.21
CA ALA A 147 -15.96 -12.63 5.80
C ALA A 147 -16.60 -12.80 4.41
N ALA A 148 -15.88 -13.40 3.48
CA ALA A 148 -16.41 -13.69 2.14
C ALA A 148 -17.54 -14.74 2.18
N LYS A 149 -17.43 -15.77 3.02
CA LYS A 149 -18.47 -16.80 3.19
C LYS A 149 -19.76 -16.23 3.78
N THR A 150 -19.66 -15.25 4.66
CA THR A 150 -20.84 -14.59 5.27
C THR A 150 -21.46 -13.52 4.37
N GLY A 151 -20.94 -13.30 3.17
CA GLY A 151 -21.42 -12.28 2.24
C GLY A 151 -21.20 -10.85 2.73
N HIS A 152 -20.15 -10.62 3.53
CA HIS A 152 -19.82 -9.30 4.00
C HIS A 152 -19.65 -8.33 2.83
N ALA A 153 -20.30 -7.17 2.87
CA ALA A 153 -20.39 -6.23 1.75
C ALA A 153 -19.01 -5.80 1.18
N SER A 154 -17.98 -5.69 2.04
CA SER A 154 -16.62 -5.37 1.60
C SER A 154 -15.98 -6.43 0.70
N MET A 155 -16.51 -7.66 0.69
CA MET A 155 -15.97 -8.76 -0.11
C MET A 155 -16.59 -8.89 -1.50
N THR A 156 -17.69 -8.18 -1.78
CA THR A 156 -18.41 -8.29 -3.07
C THR A 156 -17.61 -7.73 -4.24
N SER A 157 -16.72 -6.79 -3.97
CA SER A 157 -15.82 -6.16 -4.96
C SER A 157 -14.47 -6.89 -5.11
N ILE A 158 -14.25 -8.01 -4.42
CA ILE A 158 -13.00 -8.78 -4.47
C ILE A 158 -13.20 -10.06 -5.27
N ASP A 159 -12.25 -10.39 -6.15
CA ASP A 159 -12.31 -11.64 -6.92
C ASP A 159 -12.29 -12.86 -5.99
N PRO A 160 -13.26 -13.77 -6.11
CA PRO A 160 -13.27 -15.01 -5.33
C PRO A 160 -12.02 -15.87 -5.49
N ARG A 161 -11.29 -15.78 -6.61
CA ARG A 161 -10.01 -16.50 -6.82
C ARG A 161 -8.92 -15.99 -5.91
N TYR A 162 -8.80 -14.65 -5.76
CA TYR A 162 -7.90 -14.05 -4.79
C TYR A 162 -8.23 -14.51 -3.36
N ILE A 163 -9.51 -14.47 -2.98
CA ILE A 163 -9.99 -14.88 -1.64
C ILE A 163 -9.68 -16.35 -1.34
N ARG A 164 -9.85 -17.24 -2.33
CA ARG A 164 -9.55 -18.67 -2.16
C ARG A 164 -8.05 -18.95 -2.00
N GLY A 165 -7.21 -17.96 -2.22
CA GLY A 165 -5.77 -18.07 -2.06
C GLY A 165 -5.06 -18.27 -3.39
N GLY A 166 -5.10 -17.27 -4.25
CA GLY A 166 -4.50 -17.27 -5.59
C GLY A 166 -2.97 -17.34 -5.65
N GLY A 167 -2.31 -17.93 -4.66
CA GLY A 167 -0.87 -18.12 -4.65
C GLY A 167 -0.07 -17.00 -4.00
N LEU A 168 -0.68 -15.85 -3.68
CA LEU A 168 0.01 -14.69 -3.12
C LEU A 168 0.79 -15.02 -1.83
N ILE A 169 0.16 -15.71 -0.90
CA ILE A 169 0.78 -16.05 0.40
C ILE A 169 1.93 -17.01 0.21
N GLU A 170 1.69 -18.08 -0.55
CA GLU A 170 2.70 -19.09 -0.87
C GLU A 170 3.90 -18.44 -1.60
N ASP A 171 3.64 -17.50 -2.50
CA ASP A 171 4.66 -16.80 -3.27
C ASP A 171 5.53 -15.88 -2.40
N VAL A 172 4.92 -15.17 -1.45
CA VAL A 172 5.63 -14.35 -0.46
C VAL A 172 6.63 -15.18 0.34
N TYR A 173 6.22 -16.37 0.82
CA TYR A 173 7.09 -17.21 1.65
C TYR A 173 8.15 -17.97 0.87
N LYS A 174 7.95 -18.21 -0.41
CA LYS A 174 8.96 -18.85 -1.26
C LYS A 174 10.24 -18.03 -1.38
N ASP A 175 10.16 -16.70 -1.26
CA ASP A 175 11.30 -15.81 -1.42
C ASP A 175 11.34 -14.72 -0.34
N ILE A 176 11.19 -15.13 0.93
CA ILE A 176 11.24 -14.20 2.06
C ILE A 176 12.59 -13.47 2.15
N ASP A 177 13.67 -14.07 1.68
CA ASP A 177 14.98 -13.45 1.66
C ASP A 177 15.07 -12.32 0.62
N ARG A 178 14.24 -12.34 -0.43
CA ARG A 178 14.07 -11.21 -1.34
C ARG A 178 13.56 -9.97 -0.59
N TRP A 179 12.58 -10.15 0.28
CA TRP A 179 12.04 -9.07 1.09
C TRP A 179 13.08 -8.46 2.01
N LYS A 180 13.86 -9.30 2.71
CA LYS A 180 14.95 -8.84 3.56
C LYS A 180 16.00 -8.07 2.76
N ARG A 181 16.42 -8.61 1.60
CA ARG A 181 17.39 -7.94 0.71
C ARG A 181 16.84 -6.60 0.21
N ALA A 182 15.58 -6.54 -0.18
CA ALA A 182 14.93 -5.30 -0.62
C ALA A 182 14.91 -4.26 0.50
N ALA A 183 14.51 -4.64 1.72
CA ALA A 183 14.50 -3.73 2.87
C ALA A 183 15.92 -3.17 3.17
N CYS A 184 16.95 -4.02 3.16
CA CYS A 184 18.35 -3.58 3.36
C CYS A 184 18.87 -2.60 2.30
N ARG A 185 18.27 -2.58 1.11
CA ARG A 185 18.66 -1.70 0.00
C ARG A 185 17.91 -0.38 -0.03
N LEU A 186 16.96 -0.17 0.86
CA LEU A 186 16.24 1.09 0.95
C LEU A 186 17.18 2.22 1.39
N THR A 187 17.30 3.24 0.57
CA THR A 187 18.09 4.45 0.86
C THR A 187 17.21 5.72 0.84
N ILE A 188 15.97 5.58 0.43
CA ILE A 188 14.99 6.68 0.36
C ILE A 188 14.35 6.93 1.73
N PRO A 189 13.82 8.13 2.00
CA PRO A 189 13.00 8.40 3.18
C PRO A 189 11.93 7.31 3.35
N THR A 190 11.92 6.66 4.50
CA THR A 190 11.04 5.53 4.77
C THR A 190 10.36 5.71 6.12
N LEU A 191 9.03 5.58 6.12
CA LEU A 191 8.16 5.67 7.29
C LEU A 191 7.46 4.32 7.52
N LEU A 192 7.48 3.85 8.77
CA LEU A 192 6.61 2.78 9.24
C LEU A 192 5.56 3.37 10.19
N VAL A 193 4.28 3.14 9.91
CA VAL A 193 3.18 3.43 10.84
C VAL A 193 2.68 2.10 11.39
N ALA A 194 2.92 1.82 12.65
CA ALA A 194 2.46 0.60 13.32
C ALA A 194 1.11 0.82 14.01
N GLY A 195 0.18 -0.12 13.83
CA GLY A 195 -1.04 -0.18 14.62
C GLY A 195 -0.76 -0.88 15.96
N ASP A 196 -1.09 -0.26 17.10
CA ASP A 196 -0.79 -0.83 18.42
C ASP A 196 -1.44 -2.21 18.66
N HIS A 197 -2.52 -2.49 17.93
CA HIS A 197 -3.19 -3.79 17.89
C HIS A 197 -3.05 -4.51 16.54
N GLY A 198 -2.13 -4.02 15.69
CA GLY A 198 -1.82 -4.54 14.36
C GLY A 198 -0.94 -5.79 14.37
N VAL A 199 -0.33 -6.08 13.22
CA VAL A 199 0.60 -7.22 13.06
C VAL A 199 2.05 -6.83 13.34
N VAL A 200 2.39 -5.54 13.25
CA VAL A 200 3.71 -5.01 13.61
C VAL A 200 3.76 -4.77 15.12
N ARG A 201 4.46 -5.63 15.83
CA ARG A 201 4.70 -5.55 17.28
C ARG A 201 6.08 -5.01 17.56
N THR A 202 6.44 -4.86 18.82
CA THR A 202 7.77 -4.37 19.25
C THR A 202 8.92 -5.11 18.57
N ALA A 203 8.85 -6.44 18.45
CA ALA A 203 9.89 -7.23 17.81
C ALA A 203 10.00 -6.92 16.30
N GLU A 204 8.89 -6.72 15.61
CA GLU A 204 8.88 -6.33 14.20
C GLU A 204 9.36 -4.88 14.01
N VAL A 205 9.08 -3.98 14.95
CA VAL A 205 9.62 -2.61 14.96
C VAL A 205 11.15 -2.62 15.11
N GLU A 206 11.67 -3.40 16.05
CA GLU A 206 13.12 -3.56 16.24
C GLU A 206 13.78 -4.17 15.00
N GLN A 207 13.16 -5.18 14.43
CA GLN A 207 13.60 -5.78 13.17
C GLN A 207 13.60 -4.75 12.04
N PHE A 208 12.54 -3.92 11.93
CA PHE A 208 12.47 -2.87 10.91
C PHE A 208 13.62 -1.89 11.05
N ARG A 209 13.92 -1.42 12.26
CA ARG A 209 15.07 -0.55 12.53
C ARG A 209 16.42 -1.20 12.17
N ALA A 210 16.54 -2.50 12.37
CA ALA A 210 17.77 -3.21 12.02
C ALA A 210 17.98 -3.29 10.49
N TYR A 211 16.91 -3.44 9.71
CA TYR A 211 16.98 -3.50 8.24
C TYR A 211 17.00 -2.11 7.59
N VAL A 212 16.30 -1.13 8.16
CA VAL A 212 16.13 0.23 7.62
C VAL A 212 16.45 1.26 8.72
N PRO A 213 17.74 1.44 9.08
CA PRO A 213 18.14 2.25 10.25
C PRO A 213 17.76 3.72 10.19
N HIS A 214 17.56 4.26 8.98
CA HIS A 214 17.17 5.66 8.75
C HIS A 214 15.65 5.88 8.71
N SER A 215 14.86 4.84 8.98
CA SER A 215 13.40 4.93 8.94
C SER A 215 12.83 5.74 10.12
N GLU A 216 11.71 6.41 9.85
CA GLU A 216 10.84 6.96 10.89
C GLU A 216 9.81 5.92 11.31
N ILE A 217 9.44 5.91 12.58
CA ILE A 217 8.43 4.99 13.11
C ILE A 217 7.43 5.78 13.91
N GLU A 218 6.17 5.64 13.55
CA GLU A 218 5.01 6.25 14.19
C GLU A 218 4.03 5.15 14.65
N HIS A 219 3.22 5.47 15.64
CA HIS A 219 2.24 4.54 16.20
C HIS A 219 0.84 5.15 16.19
N LEU A 220 -0.16 4.32 15.91
CA LEU A 220 -1.58 4.68 16.02
C LEU A 220 -2.33 3.63 16.84
N GLN A 221 -3.32 4.07 17.61
CA GLN A 221 -4.22 3.20 18.39
C GLN A 221 -5.22 2.49 17.47
N THR A 222 -4.70 1.67 16.56
CA THR A 222 -5.49 0.98 15.53
C THR A 222 -5.17 -0.51 15.49
N GLY A 223 -6.01 -1.27 14.75
CA GLY A 223 -5.69 -2.62 14.32
C GLY A 223 -4.77 -2.65 13.11
N HIS A 224 -4.82 -3.76 12.37
CA HIS A 224 -4.01 -3.97 11.15
C HIS A 224 -4.39 -3.06 9.98
N LEU A 225 -5.65 -2.67 9.85
CA LEU A 225 -6.13 -1.87 8.73
C LEU A 225 -6.08 -0.36 9.09
N VAL A 226 -4.87 0.14 9.30
CA VAL A 226 -4.56 1.45 9.88
C VAL A 226 -5.26 2.60 9.14
N ALA A 227 -5.25 2.60 7.81
CA ALA A 227 -5.87 3.66 7.00
C ALA A 227 -7.41 3.70 7.15
N ARG A 228 -8.04 2.53 7.35
CA ARG A 228 -9.47 2.42 7.60
C ARG A 228 -9.84 2.82 9.03
N ASP A 229 -9.02 2.38 10.00
CA ASP A 229 -9.34 2.49 11.42
C ASP A 229 -9.10 3.92 11.95
N ASP A 230 -8.07 4.63 11.44
CA ASP A 230 -7.80 6.04 11.76
C ASP A 230 -7.29 6.84 10.54
N PRO A 231 -8.17 7.19 9.61
CA PRO A 231 -7.81 7.95 8.42
C PRO A 231 -7.25 9.34 8.74
N LYS A 232 -7.71 9.97 9.81
CA LYS A 232 -7.24 11.29 10.26
C LYS A 232 -5.81 11.22 10.80
N GLY A 233 -5.52 10.24 11.64
CA GLY A 233 -4.17 10.00 12.18
C GLY A 233 -3.19 9.68 11.05
N VAL A 234 -3.58 8.83 10.11
CA VAL A 234 -2.77 8.51 8.92
C VAL A 234 -2.49 9.77 8.09
N ALA A 235 -3.50 10.58 7.78
CA ALA A 235 -3.31 11.81 7.02
C ALA A 235 -2.34 12.78 7.73
N ALA A 236 -2.46 12.95 9.05
CA ALA A 236 -1.58 13.82 9.84
C ALA A 236 -0.12 13.32 9.84
N ILE A 237 0.10 12.01 9.94
CA ILE A 237 1.44 11.41 9.91
C ILE A 237 2.04 11.55 8.51
N LEU A 238 1.30 11.21 7.46
CA LEU A 238 1.76 11.35 6.09
C LEU A 238 2.05 12.81 5.74
N ASP A 239 1.21 13.75 6.18
CA ASP A 239 1.44 15.19 5.99
C ASP A 239 2.78 15.64 6.60
N ARG A 240 3.07 15.26 7.85
CA ARG A 240 4.36 15.55 8.48
C ARG A 240 5.53 14.94 7.72
N PHE A 241 5.40 13.70 7.27
CA PHE A 241 6.42 13.01 6.51
C PHE A 241 6.69 13.70 5.16
N LEU A 242 5.64 14.00 4.39
CA LEU A 242 5.76 14.70 3.11
C LEU A 242 6.39 16.08 3.29
N ASN A 243 5.97 16.87 4.29
CA ASN A 243 6.51 18.19 4.55
C ASN A 243 7.95 18.17 5.07
N ARG A 244 8.40 17.10 5.72
CA ARG A 244 9.78 16.97 6.19
C ARG A 244 10.77 16.85 5.05
N TYR A 245 10.46 16.06 4.02
CA TYR A 245 11.39 15.73 2.94
C TYR A 245 11.16 16.52 1.65
N TRP A 246 9.94 17.00 1.40
CA TRP A 246 9.58 17.65 0.13
C TRP A 246 8.79 18.96 0.32
N ARG A 247 9.10 19.69 1.37
CA ARG A 247 8.57 21.04 1.56
C ARG A 247 9.30 21.98 0.58
N GLN A 248 8.63 22.39 -0.48
CA GLN A 248 9.03 23.51 -1.32
C GLN A 248 8.44 24.82 -0.82
#